data_e216c4d55d7ed98fee583d2a92e4d9b7
#
_entry.id   e216c4d55d7ed98fee583d2a92e4d9b7
#
_cell.length_a   1.000
_cell.length_b   1.000
_cell.length_c   1.000
_cell.angle_alpha   90.00
_cell.angle_beta   90.00
_cell.angle_gamma   90.00
#
_symmetry.space_group_name_H-M   'P 1'
#
loop_
_entity.id
_entity.type
_entity.pdbx_description
1 polymer ?
#
loop_
_entity_poly.entity_id
_entity_poly.type
_entity_poly.pdbx_seq_one_letter_code
_entity_poly.pdbx_strand_id
1 'polypeptide(L)'
;MCWQIEECVDGLVTDFLVDDKMPARETTCDGYVADDFVPLALADASEYTSPLEALSAADNEINYLPEYYYSISEDIHAAACPYGGNFTFTSGDTSDTYTLTDCSFSAGFVMTGTGSYNYDDGSFTLEVSVTGLKDGTLTYVRDVEYTLHVTGEYDGDVVDLSE
;
A
#
# COMPACT_ATOMS: atom_id res chain seq x y z
N MET A 1 4.52 -21.33 -3.72
CA MET A 1 3.28 -20.64 -4.10
C MET A 1 2.87 -21.15 -5.46
N CYS A 2 1.81 -21.98 -5.57
CA CYS A 2 1.34 -22.49 -6.86
C CYS A 2 0.60 -21.36 -7.58
N TRP A 3 1.09 -20.96 -8.73
CA TRP A 3 0.34 -20.16 -9.67
C TRP A 3 -0.83 -21.03 -10.13
N GLN A 4 -2.05 -20.71 -9.74
CA GLN A 4 -3.22 -21.26 -10.40
C GLN A 4 -3.36 -20.54 -11.74
N ILE A 5 -2.77 -21.15 -12.74
CA ILE A 5 -2.94 -20.74 -14.13
C ILE A 5 -4.39 -21.09 -14.48
N GLU A 6 -5.15 -20.14 -14.98
CA GLU A 6 -6.54 -20.35 -15.36
C GLU A 6 -6.60 -21.21 -16.62
N GLU A 7 -7.04 -22.45 -16.50
CA GLU A 7 -7.13 -23.41 -17.61
C GLU A 7 -7.80 -22.86 -18.88
N CYS A 8 -8.77 -21.95 -18.72
CA CYS A 8 -9.45 -21.32 -19.84
C CYS A 8 -8.52 -20.36 -20.61
N VAL A 9 -7.86 -19.43 -19.91
CA VAL A 9 -6.95 -18.45 -20.54
C VAL A 9 -5.75 -19.16 -21.14
N ASP A 10 -5.16 -20.10 -20.40
CA ASP A 10 -4.00 -20.85 -20.88
C ASP A 10 -4.33 -21.73 -22.06
N GLY A 11 -5.51 -22.34 -22.08
CA GLY A 11 -6.00 -23.10 -23.23
C GLY A 11 -6.12 -22.21 -24.47
N LEU A 12 -6.71 -21.03 -24.35
CA LEU A 12 -6.84 -20.06 -25.45
C LEU A 12 -5.49 -19.54 -25.94
N VAL A 13 -4.58 -19.23 -25.02
CA VAL A 13 -3.21 -18.78 -25.35
C VAL A 13 -2.43 -19.90 -26.04
N THR A 14 -2.53 -21.13 -25.55
CA THR A 14 -1.88 -22.30 -26.15
C THR A 14 -2.44 -22.60 -27.54
N ASP A 15 -3.75 -22.63 -27.71
CA ASP A 15 -4.41 -22.82 -29.00
C ASP A 15 -3.97 -21.77 -30.02
N PHE A 16 -3.86 -20.48 -29.57
CA PHE A 16 -3.40 -19.40 -30.43
C PHE A 16 -1.92 -19.54 -30.81
N LEU A 17 -1.05 -19.80 -29.83
CA LEU A 17 0.42 -19.83 -30.08
C LEU A 17 0.90 -21.10 -30.73
N VAL A 18 0.25 -22.25 -30.47
CA VAL A 18 0.71 -23.56 -30.95
C VAL A 18 -0.08 -24.02 -32.19
N ASP A 19 -1.38 -23.79 -32.20
CA ASP A 19 -2.30 -24.29 -33.23
C ASP A 19 -2.79 -23.21 -34.20
N ASP A 20 -2.35 -21.96 -34.04
CA ASP A 20 -2.78 -20.79 -34.84
C ASP A 20 -4.31 -20.61 -34.85
N LYS A 21 -4.98 -20.99 -33.75
CA LYS A 21 -6.42 -20.90 -33.61
C LYS A 21 -6.81 -19.61 -32.86
N MET A 22 -7.42 -18.66 -33.56
CA MET A 22 -7.97 -17.46 -32.94
C MET A 22 -9.21 -17.79 -32.12
N PRO A 23 -9.29 -17.35 -30.86
CA PRO A 23 -10.53 -17.47 -30.09
C PRO A 23 -11.67 -16.68 -30.75
N ALA A 24 -12.90 -17.12 -30.54
CA ALA A 24 -14.06 -16.37 -31.01
C ALA A 24 -14.09 -14.98 -30.36
N ARG A 25 -14.59 -13.98 -31.10
CA ARG A 25 -14.48 -12.55 -30.77
C ARG A 25 -15.06 -12.17 -29.40
N GLU A 26 -15.96 -12.96 -28.86
CA GLU A 26 -16.64 -12.74 -27.59
C GLU A 26 -16.37 -13.91 -26.60
N THR A 27 -15.24 -14.59 -26.76
CA THR A 27 -14.84 -15.62 -25.81
C THR A 27 -14.56 -14.97 -24.47
N THR A 28 -15.24 -15.40 -23.43
CA THR A 28 -15.00 -15.00 -22.04
C THR A 28 -14.54 -16.22 -21.26
N CYS A 29 -13.56 -16.04 -20.40
CA CYS A 29 -13.21 -17.02 -19.39
C CYS A 29 -13.82 -16.56 -18.08
N ASP A 30 -14.45 -17.47 -17.34
CA ASP A 30 -14.86 -17.22 -15.96
C ASP A 30 -13.59 -17.21 -15.12
N GLY A 31 -13.02 -16.02 -14.91
CA GLY A 31 -11.84 -15.84 -14.10
C GLY A 31 -12.17 -16.03 -12.61
N TYR A 32 -11.28 -16.67 -11.88
CA TYR A 32 -11.23 -16.52 -10.44
C TYR A 32 -10.74 -15.13 -10.15
N VAL A 33 -11.63 -14.23 -9.78
CA VAL A 33 -11.25 -12.97 -9.17
C VAL A 33 -10.75 -13.34 -7.77
N ALA A 34 -9.43 -13.34 -7.61
CA ALA A 34 -8.88 -13.41 -6.26
C ALA A 34 -9.48 -12.21 -5.50
N ASP A 35 -10.19 -12.49 -4.41
CA ASP A 35 -10.72 -11.47 -3.50
C ASP A 35 -9.58 -10.73 -2.73
N ASP A 36 -8.35 -10.80 -3.25
CA ASP A 36 -7.13 -10.42 -2.55
C ASP A 36 -6.81 -8.92 -2.65
N PHE A 37 -7.65 -8.16 -3.34
CA PHE A 37 -7.55 -6.69 -3.44
C PHE A 37 -8.53 -5.96 -2.51
N VAL A 38 -8.79 -6.52 -1.34
CA VAL A 38 -9.52 -5.76 -0.31
C VAL A 38 -8.53 -4.77 0.29
N PRO A 39 -8.77 -3.46 0.16
CA PRO A 39 -7.95 -2.45 0.83
C PRO A 39 -7.88 -2.76 2.33
N LEU A 40 -6.69 -2.68 2.91
CA LEU A 40 -6.49 -2.88 4.34
C LEU A 40 -6.91 -1.62 5.12
N ALA A 41 -6.81 -0.46 4.46
CA ALA A 41 -7.27 0.81 5.00
C ALA A 41 -8.79 0.97 4.86
N LEU A 42 -9.42 1.61 5.85
CA LEU A 42 -10.83 1.98 5.78
C LEU A 42 -11.05 3.03 4.67
N ALA A 43 -12.19 2.97 4.00
CA ALA A 43 -12.49 3.88 2.90
C ALA A 43 -12.59 5.35 3.34
N ASP A 44 -13.09 5.61 4.54
CA ASP A 44 -13.28 6.95 5.09
C ASP A 44 -12.50 7.10 6.41
N ALA A 45 -11.67 8.13 6.48
CA ALA A 45 -10.83 8.39 7.63
C ALA A 45 -11.62 8.77 8.90
N SER A 46 -12.88 9.17 8.77
CA SER A 46 -13.75 9.42 9.91
C SER A 46 -14.11 8.16 10.72
N GLU A 47 -13.88 6.98 10.16
CA GLU A 47 -14.11 5.70 10.82
C GLU A 47 -12.98 5.29 11.76
N TYR A 48 -11.80 5.90 11.66
CA TYR A 48 -10.71 5.65 12.60
C TYR A 48 -10.95 6.36 13.94
N THR A 49 -10.58 5.69 15.02
CA THR A 49 -10.70 6.24 16.38
C THR A 49 -9.50 7.09 16.78
N SER A 50 -8.36 6.92 16.11
CA SER A 50 -7.11 7.61 16.40
C SER A 50 -6.24 7.78 15.14
N PRO A 51 -5.29 8.74 15.13
CA PRO A 51 -4.31 8.83 14.06
C PRO A 51 -3.34 7.63 14.03
N LEU A 52 -3.18 6.91 15.14
CA LEU A 52 -2.40 5.67 15.18
C LEU A 52 -3.00 4.60 14.28
N GLU A 53 -4.32 4.37 14.36
CA GLU A 53 -5.02 3.41 13.49
C GLU A 53 -4.92 3.79 12.01
N ALA A 54 -5.05 5.08 11.67
CA ALA A 54 -4.95 5.54 10.30
C ALA A 54 -3.53 5.35 9.73
N LEU A 55 -2.49 5.61 10.51
CA LEU A 55 -1.10 5.43 10.10
C LEU A 55 -0.69 3.95 10.07
N SER A 56 -1.22 3.13 10.98
CA SER A 56 -1.06 1.67 10.94
C SER A 56 -1.71 1.07 9.70
N ALA A 57 -2.88 1.56 9.31
CA ALA A 57 -3.51 1.14 8.06
C ALA A 57 -2.68 1.54 6.84
N ALA A 58 -2.10 2.75 6.81
CA ALA A 58 -1.20 3.18 5.75
C ALA A 58 0.09 2.33 5.69
N ASP A 59 0.69 1.96 6.83
CA ASP A 59 1.81 1.03 6.93
C ASP A 59 1.43 -0.33 6.31
N ASN A 60 0.27 -0.87 6.66
CA ASN A 60 -0.21 -2.13 6.12
C ASN A 60 -0.43 -2.06 4.59
N GLU A 61 -1.00 -0.97 4.08
CA GLU A 61 -1.13 -0.77 2.63
C GLU A 61 0.24 -0.77 1.95
N ILE A 62 1.19 0.02 2.44
CA ILE A 62 2.52 0.18 1.83
C ILE A 62 3.31 -1.13 1.86
N ASN A 63 3.29 -1.87 2.96
CA ASN A 63 4.20 -3.00 3.18
C ASN A 63 3.60 -4.36 2.87
N TYR A 64 2.27 -4.50 2.79
CA TYR A 64 1.63 -5.81 2.64
C TYR A 64 0.72 -5.95 1.42
N LEU A 65 0.41 -4.86 0.70
CA LEU A 65 -0.33 -5.01 -0.55
C LEU A 65 0.55 -5.63 -1.64
N PRO A 66 0.08 -6.69 -2.30
CA PRO A 66 0.81 -7.37 -3.37
C PRO A 66 1.23 -6.43 -4.50
N GLU A 67 0.42 -5.41 -4.81
CA GLU A 67 0.69 -4.41 -5.85
C GLU A 67 1.97 -3.64 -5.58
N TYR A 68 2.29 -3.37 -4.32
CA TYR A 68 3.50 -2.68 -3.92
C TYR A 68 4.66 -3.64 -3.73
N TYR A 69 4.40 -4.82 -3.20
CA TYR A 69 5.41 -5.83 -2.95
C TYR A 69 5.96 -6.49 -4.23
N TYR A 70 5.11 -6.70 -5.24
CA TYR A 70 5.53 -7.31 -6.52
C TYR A 70 5.93 -6.29 -7.59
N SER A 71 5.58 -5.03 -7.44
CA SER A 71 6.03 -3.97 -8.35
C SER A 71 7.44 -3.47 -8.03
N ILE A 72 8.13 -4.06 -7.05
CA ILE A 72 9.56 -3.88 -6.78
C ILE A 72 10.37 -4.61 -7.88
N SER A 73 10.08 -4.32 -9.14
CA SER A 73 11.02 -4.53 -10.20
C SER A 73 11.87 -3.26 -10.31
N GLU A 74 13.12 -3.41 -10.67
CA GLU A 74 14.11 -2.32 -10.75
C GLU A 74 13.67 -1.06 -11.53
N ASP A 75 12.50 -1.09 -12.16
CA ASP A 75 12.01 -0.06 -13.06
C ASP A 75 10.74 0.68 -12.58
N ILE A 76 10.03 0.23 -11.54
CA ILE A 76 8.80 0.88 -11.06
C ILE A 76 9.02 1.37 -9.62
N HIS A 77 9.21 2.68 -9.49
CA HIS A 77 9.49 3.33 -8.22
C HIS A 77 8.36 4.23 -7.73
N ALA A 78 7.15 4.08 -8.28
CA ALA A 78 6.03 4.92 -7.92
C ALA A 78 4.69 4.16 -8.02
N ALA A 79 3.80 4.41 -7.05
CA ALA A 79 2.44 3.91 -7.05
C ALA A 79 1.45 5.04 -6.71
N ALA A 80 0.25 4.97 -7.27
CA ALA A 80 -0.83 5.88 -6.94
C ALA A 80 -1.51 5.45 -5.63
N CYS A 81 -1.95 6.43 -4.84
CA CYS A 81 -2.75 6.16 -3.65
C CYS A 81 -4.24 6.14 -4.00
N PRO A 82 -5.06 5.27 -3.41
CA PRO A 82 -6.44 5.01 -3.82
C PRO A 82 -7.34 6.25 -3.85
N TYR A 83 -7.16 7.18 -2.92
CA TYR A 83 -7.97 8.39 -2.80
C TYR A 83 -7.22 9.65 -3.23
N GLY A 84 -6.10 9.53 -3.94
CA GLY A 84 -5.34 10.62 -4.54
C GLY A 84 -3.89 10.69 -4.09
N GLY A 85 -3.09 11.40 -4.89
CA GLY A 85 -1.66 11.48 -4.70
C GLY A 85 -0.90 10.21 -5.09
N ASN A 86 0.33 10.15 -4.68
CA ASN A 86 1.20 9.01 -4.97
C ASN A 86 2.26 8.85 -3.88
N PHE A 87 2.88 7.67 -3.85
CA PHE A 87 4.15 7.50 -3.18
C PHE A 87 5.20 6.94 -4.14
N THR A 88 6.43 7.31 -3.91
CA THR A 88 7.60 6.76 -4.59
C THR A 88 8.46 6.05 -3.56
N PHE A 89 9.20 5.07 -4.01
CA PHE A 89 10.16 4.39 -3.14
C PHE A 89 11.49 4.17 -3.85
N THR A 90 12.53 4.02 -3.08
CA THR A 90 13.88 3.70 -3.55
C THR A 90 14.45 2.63 -2.64
N SER A 91 14.83 1.50 -3.24
CA SER A 91 15.46 0.41 -2.51
C SER A 91 16.96 0.66 -2.40
N GLY A 92 17.46 0.53 -1.19
CA GLY A 92 18.89 0.60 -0.85
C GLY A 92 19.41 -0.76 -0.37
N ASP A 93 20.68 -0.79 0.05
CA ASP A 93 21.32 -2.02 0.52
C ASP A 93 20.76 -2.51 1.86
N THR A 94 20.29 -1.60 2.71
CA THR A 94 19.84 -1.89 4.09
C THR A 94 18.43 -1.39 4.38
N SER A 95 17.84 -0.60 3.50
CA SER A 95 16.51 -0.02 3.72
C SER A 95 15.84 0.41 2.42
N ASP A 96 14.51 0.38 2.41
CA ASP A 96 13.69 1.17 1.49
C ASP A 96 13.45 2.56 2.07
N THR A 97 13.39 3.55 1.19
CA THR A 97 12.93 4.91 1.53
C THR A 97 11.72 5.26 0.71
N TYR A 98 10.74 5.91 1.34
CA TYR A 98 9.46 6.28 0.75
C TYR A 98 9.30 7.80 0.75
N THR A 99 8.68 8.33 -0.29
CA THR A 99 8.23 9.72 -0.34
C THR A 99 6.75 9.73 -0.71
N LEU A 100 5.92 10.29 0.17
CA LEU A 100 4.49 10.46 -0.02
C LEU A 100 4.22 11.88 -0.50
N THR A 101 3.42 12.02 -1.56
CA THR A 101 3.00 13.32 -2.11
C THR A 101 1.49 13.33 -2.21
N ASP A 102 0.84 14.04 -1.29
CA ASP A 102 -0.61 14.12 -1.16
C ASP A 102 -1.28 12.73 -1.17
N CYS A 103 -0.58 11.72 -0.66
CA CYS A 103 -1.00 10.33 -0.69
C CYS A 103 -2.12 10.07 0.31
N SER A 104 -3.21 9.48 -0.15
CA SER A 104 -4.37 9.18 0.67
C SER A 104 -4.80 7.73 0.46
N PHE A 105 -4.66 6.90 1.50
CA PHE A 105 -5.17 5.52 1.55
C PHE A 105 -6.61 5.46 2.05
N SER A 106 -7.07 6.52 2.72
CA SER A 106 -8.46 6.70 3.19
C SER A 106 -8.93 8.10 2.89
N ALA A 107 -10.14 8.28 2.39
CA ALA A 107 -10.69 9.59 2.08
C ALA A 107 -10.66 10.50 3.32
N GLY A 108 -10.05 11.68 3.20
CA GLY A 108 -9.95 12.64 4.30
C GLY A 108 -8.72 12.51 5.19
N PHE A 109 -7.76 11.61 4.87
CA PHE A 109 -6.45 11.51 5.52
C PHE A 109 -5.35 11.58 4.46
N VAL A 110 -4.90 12.78 4.16
CA VAL A 110 -3.92 13.06 3.09
C VAL A 110 -2.55 13.26 3.70
N MET A 111 -1.57 12.47 3.29
CA MET A 111 -0.22 12.47 3.83
C MET A 111 0.80 13.01 2.83
N THR A 112 1.67 13.88 3.31
CA THR A 112 2.87 14.33 2.58
C THR A 112 4.07 14.22 3.50
N GLY A 113 5.11 13.50 3.07
CA GLY A 113 6.28 13.29 3.90
C GLY A 113 7.16 12.14 3.41
N THR A 114 7.90 11.56 4.33
CA THR A 114 8.86 10.49 4.04
C THR A 114 8.72 9.33 4.99
N GLY A 115 9.20 8.16 4.57
CA GLY A 115 9.26 6.98 5.41
C GLY A 115 10.47 6.11 5.08
N SER A 116 10.70 5.12 5.92
CA SER A 116 11.73 4.12 5.69
C SER A 116 11.35 2.77 6.29
N TYR A 117 11.74 1.71 5.60
CA TYR A 117 11.69 0.33 6.09
C TYR A 117 13.12 -0.20 6.19
N ASN A 118 13.51 -0.68 7.35
CA ASN A 118 14.83 -1.21 7.63
C ASN A 118 14.83 -2.74 7.46
N TYR A 119 15.71 -3.28 6.62
CA TYR A 119 15.79 -4.71 6.34
C TYR A 119 16.42 -5.52 7.48
N ASP A 120 17.30 -4.89 8.29
CA ASP A 120 18.03 -5.60 9.33
C ASP A 120 17.12 -5.99 10.50
N ASP A 121 16.14 -5.14 10.83
CA ASP A 121 15.27 -5.34 11.98
C ASP A 121 13.78 -5.31 11.67
N GLY A 122 13.40 -4.99 10.44
CA GLY A 122 12.00 -4.90 10.01
C GLY A 122 11.23 -3.69 10.55
N SER A 123 11.92 -2.72 11.15
CA SER A 123 11.28 -1.49 11.62
C SER A 123 10.81 -0.61 10.46
N PHE A 124 9.71 0.10 10.67
CA PHE A 124 9.13 1.02 9.70
C PHE A 124 8.84 2.36 10.35
N THR A 125 9.17 3.45 9.66
CA THR A 125 8.95 4.81 10.16
C THR A 125 8.29 5.65 9.08
N LEU A 126 7.33 6.51 9.48
CA LEU A 126 6.77 7.57 8.64
C LEU A 126 6.87 8.91 9.39
N GLU A 127 7.35 9.94 8.68
CA GLU A 127 7.31 11.34 9.13
C GLU A 127 6.45 12.12 8.14
N VAL A 128 5.24 12.49 8.55
CA VAL A 128 4.23 13.04 7.65
C VAL A 128 3.55 14.29 8.20
N SER A 129 3.27 15.22 7.29
CA SER A 129 2.22 16.22 7.48
C SER A 129 0.92 15.61 6.98
N VAL A 130 -0.12 15.71 7.78
CA VAL A 130 -1.47 15.23 7.48
C VAL A 130 -2.39 16.42 7.26
N THR A 131 -3.26 16.32 6.25
CA THR A 131 -4.33 17.29 5.98
C THR A 131 -5.63 16.55 5.62
N GLY A 132 -6.77 17.23 5.72
CA GLY A 132 -8.07 16.68 5.35
C GLY A 132 -9.13 16.86 6.40
N LEU A 133 -9.62 15.81 7.04
CA LEU A 133 -10.58 15.92 8.14
C LEU A 133 -9.98 16.68 9.32
N LYS A 134 -8.71 16.45 9.58
CA LYS A 134 -7.90 17.09 10.60
C LYS A 134 -6.49 17.28 10.08
N ASP A 135 -5.84 18.33 10.54
CA ASP A 135 -4.47 18.64 10.14
C ASP A 135 -3.49 18.27 11.26
N GLY A 136 -2.25 17.93 10.90
CA GLY A 136 -1.23 17.61 11.88
C GLY A 136 0.15 17.33 11.28
N THR A 137 1.10 17.10 12.18
CA THR A 137 2.44 16.60 11.82
C THR A 137 2.74 15.44 12.76
N LEU A 138 2.94 14.26 12.18
CA LEU A 138 3.01 13.02 12.91
C LEU A 138 4.26 12.24 12.54
N THR A 139 4.85 11.60 13.54
CA THR A 139 5.86 10.55 13.37
C THR A 139 5.27 9.23 13.83
N TYR A 140 5.24 8.26 12.93
CA TYR A 140 4.81 6.89 13.20
C TYR A 140 6.01 5.96 13.16
N VAL A 141 6.05 5.04 14.10
CA VAL A 141 7.08 3.99 14.18
C VAL A 141 6.41 2.65 14.46
N ARG A 142 6.72 1.64 13.66
CA ARG A 142 6.53 0.23 13.98
C ARG A 142 7.91 -0.35 14.27
N ASP A 143 8.16 -0.73 15.50
CA ASP A 143 9.46 -1.27 15.92
C ASP A 143 9.65 -2.75 15.57
N VAL A 144 10.80 -3.30 15.94
CA VAL A 144 11.18 -4.70 15.70
C VAL A 144 10.28 -5.70 16.44
N GLU A 145 9.60 -5.30 17.50
CA GLU A 145 8.66 -6.12 18.28
C GLU A 145 7.21 -5.93 17.78
N TYR A 146 7.03 -5.18 16.70
CA TYR A 146 5.73 -4.79 16.14
C TYR A 146 4.90 -3.89 17.05
N THR A 147 5.54 -3.21 18.00
CA THR A 147 4.88 -2.14 18.77
C THR A 147 4.71 -0.92 17.87
N LEU A 148 3.50 -0.39 17.88
CA LEU A 148 3.15 0.80 17.10
C LEU A 148 3.23 2.03 17.99
N HIS A 149 3.84 3.09 17.48
CA HIS A 149 3.98 4.35 18.21
C HIS A 149 3.73 5.54 17.29
N VAL A 150 2.93 6.50 17.76
CA VAL A 150 2.69 7.77 17.06
C VAL A 150 2.91 8.92 18.01
N THR A 151 3.73 9.87 17.56
CA THR A 151 3.97 11.14 18.26
C THR A 151 3.79 12.33 17.33
N GLY A 152 3.51 13.51 17.91
CA GLY A 152 3.42 14.75 17.15
C GLY A 152 2.27 15.65 17.59
N GLU A 153 1.65 16.33 16.62
CA GLU A 153 0.48 17.18 16.82
C GLU A 153 -0.61 16.78 15.80
N TYR A 154 -1.84 16.66 16.24
CA TYR A 154 -2.98 16.34 15.39
C TYR A 154 -4.24 17.06 15.91
N ASP A 155 -4.93 17.81 15.04
CA ASP A 155 -6.09 18.64 15.37
C ASP A 155 -5.81 19.69 16.49
N GLY A 156 -4.54 20.16 16.57
CA GLY A 156 -4.09 21.11 17.58
C GLY A 156 -3.72 20.49 18.93
N ASP A 157 -3.90 19.18 19.09
CA ASP A 157 -3.54 18.46 20.31
C ASP A 157 -2.21 17.71 20.15
N VAL A 158 -1.46 17.61 21.24
CA VAL A 158 -0.25 16.76 21.29
C VAL A 158 -0.67 15.30 21.33
N VAL A 159 -0.09 14.50 20.45
CA VAL A 159 -0.32 13.06 20.33
C VAL A 159 0.91 12.30 20.82
N ASP A 160 0.68 11.30 21.66
CA ASP A 160 1.66 10.31 22.11
C ASP A 160 0.87 9.01 22.40
N LEU A 161 0.79 8.13 21.38
CA LEU A 161 -0.01 6.90 21.42
C LEU A 161 0.87 5.70 21.10
N SER A 162 0.62 4.57 21.76
CA SER A 162 1.27 3.30 21.49
C SER A 162 0.32 2.11 21.64
N GLU A 163 0.53 1.08 20.85
CA GLU A 163 -0.22 -0.18 20.85
C GLU A 163 0.72 -1.37 20.63
#